data_2f470fd804728768a3aaae09b80453e8
#
_entry.id   2f470fd804728768a3aaae09b80453e8
#
_cell.length_a   1.000
_cell.length_b   1.000
_cell.length_c   1.000
_cell.angle_alpha   90.00
_cell.angle_beta   90.00
_cell.angle_gamma   90.00
#
_symmetry.space_group_name_H-M   'P 1'
#
loop_
_entity.id
_entity.type
_entity.pdbx_description
1 polymer ?
#
loop_
_entity_poly.entity_id
_entity_poly.type
_entity_poly.pdbx_seq_one_letter_code
_entity_poly.pdbx_strand_id
1 'polypeptide(L)'
;KKGFEYYSSKYESEINLNEIIQDEGEVKKVPSSKTYQEAGDWVGIIFGVYNAVSAVFAFFLPSIAKKIGRKSTHTFSLIVGGIGLISVYFAPNPNWLILSMVGVGIAWASILAMPYAILAGSIPAKKMGIYMGIFNFFITLPQIINGICGGWIVKHIYGGQPIYAIVLAGFLMLCASVSVLFVYDPGASKLASK
;
A
#
# COMPACT_ATOMS: atom_id res chain seq x y z
N LYS A 1 2.16 -17.38 6.43
CA LYS A 1 1.69 -18.42 7.35
C LYS A 1 2.51 -18.44 8.63
N LYS A 2 3.84 -18.64 8.56
CA LYS A 2 4.71 -18.74 9.77
C LYS A 2 4.70 -17.49 10.66
N GLY A 3 4.67 -16.29 10.11
CA GLY A 3 4.63 -15.05 10.89
C GLY A 3 3.29 -14.88 11.63
N PHE A 4 2.19 -15.19 10.96
CA PHE A 4 0.86 -15.16 11.56
C PHE A 4 0.72 -16.25 12.64
N GLU A 5 1.20 -17.47 12.39
CA GLU A 5 1.21 -18.56 13.37
C GLU A 5 2.05 -18.23 14.61
N TYR A 6 3.17 -17.50 14.43
CA TYR A 6 4.00 -17.04 15.55
C TYR A 6 3.23 -16.10 16.48
N TYR A 7 2.56 -15.08 15.91
CA TYR A 7 1.78 -14.14 16.71
C TYR A 7 0.50 -14.75 17.26
N SER A 8 -0.18 -15.62 16.50
CA SER A 8 -1.36 -16.34 16.98
C SER A 8 -1.03 -17.25 18.13
N SER A 9 0.03 -18.06 18.06
CA SER A 9 0.44 -18.95 19.14
C SER A 9 0.93 -18.19 20.39
N LYS A 10 1.66 -17.08 20.19
CA LYS A 10 2.08 -16.22 21.28
C LYS A 10 0.89 -15.53 21.93
N TYR A 11 -0.09 -15.09 21.14
CA TYR A 11 -1.32 -14.47 21.62
C TYR A 11 -2.18 -15.46 22.42
N GLU A 12 -2.35 -16.70 21.95
CA GLU A 12 -3.08 -17.75 22.64
C GLU A 12 -2.40 -18.18 23.96
N SER A 13 -1.07 -18.16 24.02
CA SER A 13 -0.33 -18.50 25.24
C SER A 13 -0.37 -17.41 26.32
N GLU A 14 -0.60 -16.14 25.93
CA GLU A 14 -0.69 -14.98 26.84
C GLU A 14 -2.12 -14.67 27.30
N ILE A 15 -3.15 -15.20 26.64
CA ILE A 15 -4.53 -15.14 27.12
C ILE A 15 -4.65 -16.14 28.29
N ASN A 16 -4.43 -15.63 29.49
CA ASN A 16 -4.73 -16.39 30.70
C ASN A 16 -6.25 -16.47 30.80
N LEU A 17 -6.81 -17.66 30.53
CA LEU A 17 -8.26 -17.95 30.57
C LEU A 17 -8.93 -17.57 31.92
N ASN A 18 -8.14 -17.30 32.95
CA ASN A 18 -8.62 -16.84 34.25
C ASN A 18 -9.00 -15.35 34.29
N GLU A 19 -8.71 -14.55 33.25
CA GLU A 19 -9.12 -13.14 33.17
C GLU A 19 -10.43 -12.91 32.39
N ILE A 20 -11.03 -13.95 31.83
CA ILE A 20 -12.40 -13.89 31.31
C ILE A 20 -13.36 -14.13 32.48
N ILE A 21 -13.40 -13.20 33.43
CA ILE A 21 -14.48 -13.14 34.38
C ILE A 21 -15.68 -12.58 33.63
N GLN A 22 -16.63 -13.48 33.36
CA GLN A 22 -17.98 -13.11 32.94
C GLN A 22 -18.61 -12.35 34.10
N ASP A 23 -18.59 -11.06 34.05
CA ASP A 23 -19.51 -10.21 34.82
C ASP A 23 -20.60 -9.74 33.86
N GLU A 24 -21.82 -10.07 34.21
CA GLU A 24 -23.01 -9.85 33.39
C GLU A 24 -23.19 -8.34 33.15
N GLY A 25 -23.03 -7.92 31.87
CA GLY A 25 -23.54 -6.66 31.39
C GLY A 25 -22.54 -5.56 31.01
N GLU A 26 -21.26 -5.64 31.32
CA GLU A 26 -20.28 -4.65 30.83
C GLU A 26 -19.23 -5.32 29.91
N VAL A 27 -19.13 -4.78 28.68
CA VAL A 27 -18.00 -5.05 27.79
C VAL A 27 -16.76 -4.45 28.42
N LYS A 28 -16.12 -5.18 29.36
CA LYS A 28 -14.81 -4.80 29.89
C LYS A 28 -13.85 -4.75 28.71
N LYS A 29 -13.27 -3.58 28.47
CA LYS A 29 -12.12 -3.43 27.54
C LYS A 29 -11.08 -4.45 27.99
N VAL A 30 -10.82 -5.45 27.13
CA VAL A 30 -9.71 -6.39 27.31
C VAL A 30 -8.46 -5.53 27.51
N PRO A 31 -7.71 -5.69 28.65
CA PRO A 31 -6.46 -4.99 28.81
C PRO A 31 -5.61 -5.33 27.59
N SER A 32 -5.07 -4.32 26.90
CA SER A 32 -4.23 -4.55 25.74
C SER A 32 -3.04 -5.38 26.20
N SER A 33 -2.97 -6.64 25.77
CA SER A 33 -1.84 -7.50 26.12
C SER A 33 -0.55 -6.83 25.59
N LYS A 34 0.57 -7.06 26.25
CA LYS A 34 1.87 -6.54 25.79
C LYS A 34 2.11 -6.86 24.32
N THR A 35 1.72 -8.04 23.87
CA THR A 35 1.80 -8.49 22.47
C THR A 35 0.96 -7.65 21.53
N TYR A 36 -0.23 -7.21 21.93
CA TYR A 36 -1.06 -6.32 21.14
C TYR A 36 -0.44 -4.92 21.01
N GLN A 37 0.15 -4.41 22.09
CA GLN A 37 0.87 -3.14 22.08
C GLN A 37 2.12 -3.22 21.19
N GLU A 38 2.92 -4.29 21.33
CA GLU A 38 4.08 -4.54 20.47
C GLU A 38 3.69 -4.62 18.98
N ALA A 39 2.57 -5.27 18.66
CA ALA A 39 2.06 -5.32 17.28
C ALA A 39 1.66 -3.93 16.79
N GLY A 40 1.04 -3.09 17.63
CA GLY A 40 0.72 -1.71 17.32
C GLY A 40 1.95 -0.86 17.06
N ASP A 41 2.99 -1.01 17.88
CA ASP A 41 4.27 -0.31 17.70
C ASP A 41 4.93 -0.70 16.37
N TRP A 42 4.93 -1.99 16.03
CA TRP A 42 5.42 -2.46 14.72
C TRP A 42 4.64 -1.87 13.55
N VAL A 43 3.32 -1.77 13.65
CA VAL A 43 2.50 -1.08 12.63
C VAL A 43 2.97 0.37 12.48
N GLY A 44 3.19 1.09 13.58
CA GLY A 44 3.72 2.45 13.56
C GLY A 44 5.08 2.55 12.88
N ILE A 45 6.00 1.63 13.19
CA ILE A 45 7.35 1.57 12.62
C ILE A 45 7.28 1.34 11.09
N ILE A 46 6.56 0.34 10.62
CA ILE A 46 6.49 0.02 9.19
C ILE A 46 5.79 1.13 8.39
N PHE A 47 4.79 1.80 8.95
CA PHE A 47 4.17 2.99 8.35
C PHE A 47 5.15 4.16 8.30
N GLY A 48 5.95 4.37 9.36
CA GLY A 48 7.00 5.36 9.38
C GLY A 48 8.06 5.11 8.30
N VAL A 49 8.49 3.86 8.16
CA VAL A 49 9.50 3.45 7.16
C VAL A 49 9.01 3.73 5.73
N TYR A 50 7.82 3.26 5.36
CA TYR A 50 7.37 3.48 3.98
C TYR A 50 7.15 4.95 3.67
N ASN A 51 6.65 5.75 4.62
CA ASN A 51 6.51 7.20 4.44
C ASN A 51 7.87 7.89 4.29
N ALA A 52 8.86 7.54 5.11
CA ALA A 52 10.21 8.07 5.00
C ALA A 52 10.85 7.73 3.66
N VAL A 53 10.77 6.47 3.22
CA VAL A 53 11.25 6.03 1.91
C VAL A 53 10.54 6.76 0.80
N SER A 54 9.21 6.92 0.88
CA SER A 54 8.41 7.66 -0.10
C SER A 54 8.86 9.11 -0.21
N ALA A 55 9.07 9.78 0.92
CA ALA A 55 9.54 11.16 0.94
C ALA A 55 10.93 11.30 0.30
N VAL A 56 11.87 10.45 0.69
CA VAL A 56 13.23 10.44 0.12
C VAL A 56 13.20 10.15 -1.38
N PHE A 57 12.45 9.12 -1.80
CA PHE A 57 12.35 8.76 -3.21
C PHE A 57 11.70 9.84 -4.06
N ALA A 58 10.74 10.59 -3.50
CA ALA A 58 10.07 11.69 -4.19
C ALA A 58 11.05 12.78 -4.66
N PHE A 59 12.14 13.04 -3.92
CA PHE A 59 13.18 14.00 -4.35
C PHE A 59 13.94 13.51 -5.59
N PHE A 60 14.16 12.20 -5.72
CA PHE A 60 14.89 11.63 -6.86
C PHE A 60 13.99 11.36 -8.06
N LEU A 61 12.68 11.25 -7.83
CA LEU A 61 11.70 10.85 -8.83
C LEU A 61 11.72 11.70 -10.10
N PRO A 62 11.80 13.06 -10.07
CA PRO A 62 11.90 13.88 -11.26
C PRO A 62 13.18 13.61 -12.07
N SER A 63 14.30 13.37 -11.38
CA SER A 63 15.59 13.09 -12.03
C SER A 63 15.60 11.72 -12.71
N ILE A 64 15.00 10.72 -12.08
CA ILE A 64 14.82 9.37 -12.64
C ILE A 64 13.88 9.46 -13.85
N ALA A 65 12.76 10.14 -13.72
CA ALA A 65 11.78 10.30 -14.80
C ALA A 65 12.33 11.06 -16.02
N LYS A 66 13.26 11.98 -15.82
CA LYS A 66 13.98 12.62 -16.94
C LYS A 66 14.89 11.65 -17.69
N LYS A 67 15.52 10.68 -17.00
CA LYS A 67 16.48 9.75 -17.62
C LYS A 67 15.79 8.59 -18.34
N ILE A 68 14.82 7.95 -17.70
CA ILE A 68 14.18 6.73 -18.21
C ILE A 68 12.73 6.91 -18.65
N GLY A 69 12.19 8.13 -18.50
CA GLY A 69 10.81 8.48 -18.84
C GLY A 69 9.84 8.23 -17.68
N ARG A 70 8.75 9.02 -17.65
CA ARG A 70 7.73 8.98 -16.59
C ARG A 70 7.04 7.62 -16.52
N LYS A 71 6.70 7.05 -17.67
CA LYS A 71 6.07 5.74 -17.81
C LYS A 71 6.92 4.61 -17.20
N SER A 72 8.18 4.52 -17.64
CA SER A 72 9.12 3.49 -17.18
C SER A 72 9.39 3.59 -15.67
N THR A 73 9.54 4.83 -15.17
CA THR A 73 9.70 5.11 -13.74
C THR A 73 8.50 4.62 -12.94
N HIS A 74 7.28 4.90 -13.41
CA HIS A 74 6.06 4.47 -12.74
C HIS A 74 5.89 2.95 -12.78
N THR A 75 6.10 2.32 -13.95
CA THR A 75 6.06 0.86 -14.10
C THR A 75 7.03 0.17 -13.15
N PHE A 76 8.29 0.61 -13.11
CA PHE A 76 9.31 0.07 -12.20
C PHE A 76 8.87 0.19 -10.73
N SER A 77 8.40 1.38 -10.34
CA SER A 77 7.95 1.61 -8.96
C SER A 77 6.79 0.70 -8.57
N LEU A 78 5.80 0.50 -9.46
CA LEU A 78 4.67 -0.39 -9.23
C LEU A 78 5.11 -1.86 -9.10
N ILE A 79 6.08 -2.31 -9.89
CA ILE A 79 6.64 -3.67 -9.79
C ILE A 79 7.28 -3.87 -8.42
N VAL A 80 8.15 -2.95 -8.01
CA VAL A 80 8.84 -3.02 -6.72
C VAL A 80 7.85 -2.99 -5.55
N GLY A 81 6.84 -2.13 -5.61
CA GLY A 81 5.79 -2.06 -4.59
C GLY A 81 4.89 -3.29 -4.55
N GLY A 82 4.50 -3.84 -5.72
CA GLY A 82 3.71 -5.06 -5.80
C GLY A 82 4.44 -6.26 -5.22
N ILE A 83 5.73 -6.42 -5.53
CA ILE A 83 6.60 -7.44 -4.91
C ILE A 83 6.71 -7.19 -3.40
N GLY A 84 6.87 -5.93 -2.97
CA GLY A 84 6.89 -5.53 -1.56
C GLY A 84 5.63 -5.97 -0.82
N LEU A 85 4.44 -5.71 -1.35
CA LEU A 85 3.17 -6.15 -0.74
C LEU A 85 3.03 -7.67 -0.69
N ILE A 86 3.39 -8.38 -1.76
CA ILE A 86 3.32 -9.84 -1.80
C ILE A 86 4.32 -10.45 -0.81
N SER A 87 5.50 -9.85 -0.65
CA SER A 87 6.54 -10.35 0.27
C SER A 87 6.11 -10.32 1.75
N VAL A 88 5.15 -9.48 2.11
CA VAL A 88 4.57 -9.46 3.47
C VAL A 88 4.03 -10.83 3.88
N TYR A 89 3.44 -11.57 2.93
CA TYR A 89 2.91 -12.91 3.18
C TYR A 89 3.99 -13.93 3.59
N PHE A 90 5.21 -13.72 3.10
CA PHE A 90 6.35 -14.62 3.34
C PHE A 90 7.25 -14.14 4.50
N ALA A 91 6.94 -12.99 5.12
CA ALA A 91 7.75 -12.43 6.19
C ALA A 91 7.83 -13.39 7.40
N PRO A 92 9.01 -13.91 7.77
CA PRO A 92 9.16 -14.84 8.88
C PRO A 92 9.11 -14.13 10.25
N ASN A 93 9.41 -12.84 10.29
CA ASN A 93 9.38 -12.01 11.49
C ASN A 93 9.16 -10.53 11.11
N PRO A 94 8.83 -9.65 12.07
CA PRO A 94 8.52 -8.24 11.81
C PRO A 94 9.63 -7.47 11.11
N ASN A 95 10.90 -7.80 11.34
CA ASN A 95 12.02 -7.09 10.73
C ASN A 95 12.02 -7.19 9.19
N TRP A 96 11.54 -8.31 8.63
CA TRP A 96 11.42 -8.49 7.18
C TRP A 96 10.37 -7.55 6.57
N LEU A 97 9.39 -7.10 7.37
CA LEU A 97 8.38 -6.13 6.91
C LEU A 97 9.01 -4.78 6.57
N ILE A 98 10.13 -4.42 7.21
CA ILE A 98 10.86 -3.20 6.89
C ILE A 98 11.30 -3.22 5.42
N LEU A 99 11.87 -4.33 4.96
CA LEU A 99 12.30 -4.48 3.57
C LEU A 99 11.11 -4.42 2.60
N SER A 100 10.00 -5.07 2.94
CA SER A 100 8.75 -5.00 2.17
C SER A 100 8.27 -3.55 2.05
N MET A 101 8.33 -2.78 3.12
CA MET A 101 7.88 -1.39 3.17
C MET A 101 8.77 -0.43 2.38
N VAL A 102 10.04 -0.75 2.16
CA VAL A 102 10.89 0.00 1.21
C VAL A 102 10.29 -0.03 -0.19
N GLY A 103 9.90 -1.21 -0.67
CA GLY A 103 9.24 -1.36 -1.97
C GLY A 103 7.91 -0.60 -2.05
N VAL A 104 7.10 -0.68 -1.01
CA VAL A 104 5.82 0.04 -0.90
C VAL A 104 6.04 1.55 -0.93
N GLY A 105 7.06 2.06 -0.23
CA GLY A 105 7.40 3.49 -0.19
C GLY A 105 7.80 4.04 -1.56
N ILE A 106 8.60 3.30 -2.32
CA ILE A 106 8.98 3.64 -3.70
C ILE A 106 7.74 3.75 -4.59
N ALA A 107 6.84 2.77 -4.50
CA ALA A 107 5.60 2.78 -5.27
C ALA A 107 4.70 3.94 -4.87
N TRP A 108 4.55 4.21 -3.58
CA TRP A 108 3.68 5.26 -3.06
C TRP A 108 4.08 6.65 -3.59
N ALA A 109 5.38 6.99 -3.56
CA ALA A 109 5.88 8.22 -4.14
C ALA A 109 5.53 8.35 -5.63
N SER A 110 5.67 7.26 -6.38
CA SER A 110 5.36 7.23 -7.81
C SER A 110 3.86 7.31 -8.09
N ILE A 111 3.03 6.63 -7.29
CA ILE A 111 1.55 6.66 -7.42
C ILE A 111 1.02 8.08 -7.21
N LEU A 112 1.59 8.83 -6.28
CA LEU A 112 1.17 10.21 -6.00
C LEU A 112 1.66 11.22 -7.05
N ALA A 113 2.71 10.93 -7.80
CA ALA A 113 3.33 11.91 -8.69
C ALA A 113 3.20 11.59 -10.18
N MET A 114 3.49 10.35 -10.60
CA MET A 114 3.64 10.02 -12.01
C MET A 114 2.34 10.06 -12.83
N PRO A 115 1.21 9.52 -12.36
CA PRO A 115 -0.05 9.59 -13.10
C PRO A 115 -0.49 11.02 -13.35
N TYR A 116 -0.35 11.90 -12.35
CA TYR A 116 -0.65 13.33 -12.49
C TYR A 116 0.28 14.02 -13.48
N ALA A 117 1.57 13.68 -13.46
CA ALA A 117 2.54 14.25 -14.39
C ALA A 117 2.28 13.81 -15.84
N ILE A 118 1.90 12.54 -16.06
CA ILE A 118 1.54 12.01 -17.38
C ILE A 118 0.26 12.70 -17.87
N LEU A 119 -0.77 12.75 -17.02
CA LEU A 119 -2.05 13.38 -17.33
C LEU A 119 -1.87 14.87 -17.67
N ALA A 120 -1.16 15.62 -16.83
CA ALA A 120 -0.89 17.04 -17.05
C ALA A 120 -0.14 17.32 -18.37
N GLY A 121 0.74 16.40 -18.77
CA GLY A 121 1.45 16.48 -20.05
C GLY A 121 0.59 16.22 -21.29
N SER A 122 -0.60 15.62 -21.10
CA SER A 122 -1.50 15.19 -22.18
C SER A 122 -2.70 16.11 -22.38
N ILE A 123 -2.96 17.05 -21.46
CA ILE A 123 -4.18 17.86 -21.42
C ILE A 123 -3.87 19.33 -21.73
N PRO A 124 -4.72 20.02 -22.53
CA PRO A 124 -4.64 21.46 -22.71
C PRO A 124 -4.86 22.21 -21.39
N ALA A 125 -4.05 23.25 -21.11
CA ALA A 125 -4.09 24.02 -19.87
C ALA A 125 -5.50 24.55 -19.51
N LYS A 126 -6.28 24.97 -20.50
CA LYS A 126 -7.66 25.49 -20.31
C LYS A 126 -8.64 24.46 -19.73
N LYS A 127 -8.37 23.16 -19.90
CA LYS A 127 -9.25 22.06 -19.45
C LYS A 127 -8.67 21.28 -18.26
N MET A 128 -7.52 21.69 -17.75
CA MET A 128 -6.78 20.97 -16.71
C MET A 128 -7.64 20.64 -15.49
N GLY A 129 -8.39 21.61 -14.96
CA GLY A 129 -9.21 21.40 -13.75
C GLY A 129 -10.27 20.31 -13.91
N ILE A 130 -10.97 20.29 -15.07
CA ILE A 130 -12.02 19.29 -15.33
C ILE A 130 -11.40 17.87 -15.39
N TYR A 131 -10.33 17.71 -16.14
CA TYR A 131 -9.71 16.39 -16.29
C TYR A 131 -9.06 15.90 -14.99
N MET A 132 -8.45 16.78 -14.20
CA MET A 132 -7.94 16.44 -12.88
C MET A 132 -9.06 16.03 -11.92
N GLY A 133 -10.21 16.70 -11.97
CA GLY A 133 -11.40 16.33 -11.21
C GLY A 133 -11.91 14.93 -11.58
N ILE A 134 -12.03 14.65 -12.87
CA ILE A 134 -12.44 13.31 -13.37
C ILE A 134 -11.42 12.24 -12.93
N PHE A 135 -10.13 12.53 -13.05
CA PHE A 135 -9.08 11.62 -12.64
C PHE A 135 -9.14 11.30 -11.13
N ASN A 136 -9.32 12.33 -10.30
CA ASN A 136 -9.49 12.13 -8.85
C ASN A 136 -10.75 11.32 -8.51
N PHE A 137 -11.84 11.48 -9.28
CA PHE A 137 -13.04 10.66 -9.12
C PHE A 137 -12.74 9.18 -9.31
N PHE A 138 -11.97 8.81 -10.36
CA PHE A 138 -11.56 7.42 -10.61
C PHE A 138 -10.63 6.87 -9.53
N ILE A 139 -9.89 7.71 -8.81
CA ILE A 139 -9.09 7.31 -7.66
C ILE A 139 -9.98 7.12 -6.42
N THR A 140 -10.87 8.08 -6.15
CA THR A 140 -11.65 8.13 -4.91
C THR A 140 -12.78 7.11 -4.88
N LEU A 141 -13.46 6.88 -6.02
CA LEU A 141 -14.59 5.96 -6.08
C LEU A 141 -14.26 4.53 -5.64
N PRO A 142 -13.17 3.89 -6.13
CA PRO A 142 -12.76 2.58 -5.64
C PRO A 142 -12.40 2.58 -4.14
N GLN A 143 -11.84 3.66 -3.62
CA GLN A 143 -11.52 3.78 -2.18
C GLN A 143 -12.79 3.80 -1.32
N ILE A 144 -13.82 4.54 -1.75
CA ILE A 144 -15.12 4.57 -1.07
C ILE A 144 -15.76 3.17 -1.09
N ILE A 145 -15.77 2.51 -2.25
CA ILE A 145 -16.32 1.15 -2.38
C ILE A 145 -15.56 0.18 -1.46
N ASN A 146 -14.23 0.24 -1.45
CA ASN A 146 -13.43 -0.59 -0.56
C ASN A 146 -13.66 -0.26 0.92
N GLY A 147 -13.85 1.00 1.27
CA GLY A 147 -14.18 1.43 2.64
C GLY A 147 -15.51 0.84 3.14
N ILE A 148 -16.50 0.72 2.26
CA ILE A 148 -17.82 0.14 2.59
C ILE A 148 -17.76 -1.39 2.58
N CYS A 149 -17.18 -1.99 1.55
CA CYS A 149 -17.25 -3.43 1.30
C CYS A 149 -16.05 -4.21 1.86
N GLY A 150 -14.91 -3.55 2.08
CA GLY A 150 -13.63 -4.21 2.41
C GLY A 150 -13.70 -5.06 3.68
N GLY A 151 -14.34 -4.58 4.74
CA GLY A 151 -14.53 -5.35 5.98
C GLY A 151 -15.38 -6.60 5.78
N TRP A 152 -16.45 -6.49 4.98
CA TRP A 152 -17.30 -7.62 4.62
C TRP A 152 -16.54 -8.66 3.78
N ILE A 153 -15.75 -8.20 2.80
CA ILE A 153 -14.90 -9.04 1.95
C ILE A 153 -13.90 -9.81 2.81
N VAL A 154 -13.19 -9.12 3.71
CA VAL A 154 -12.21 -9.76 4.60
C VAL A 154 -12.88 -10.83 5.46
N LYS A 155 -14.05 -10.54 6.03
CA LYS A 155 -14.75 -11.48 6.91
C LYS A 155 -15.26 -12.71 6.17
N HIS A 156 -15.91 -12.55 5.00
CA HIS A 156 -16.67 -13.62 4.35
C HIS A 156 -15.90 -14.29 3.20
N ILE A 157 -15.02 -13.57 2.51
CA ILE A 157 -14.26 -14.11 1.38
C ILE A 157 -12.88 -14.58 1.83
N TYR A 158 -12.20 -13.81 2.70
CA TYR A 158 -10.85 -14.13 3.15
C TYR A 158 -10.82 -14.85 4.52
N GLY A 159 -11.97 -15.31 5.02
CA GLY A 159 -12.03 -16.06 6.27
C GLY A 159 -11.53 -15.27 7.49
N GLY A 160 -11.70 -13.94 7.49
CA GLY A 160 -11.22 -13.05 8.55
C GLY A 160 -9.73 -12.73 8.50
N GLN A 161 -9.00 -13.12 7.44
CA GLN A 161 -7.56 -12.92 7.31
C GLN A 161 -7.22 -11.75 6.38
N PRO A 162 -6.89 -10.55 6.89
CA PRO A 162 -6.59 -9.36 6.09
C PRO A 162 -5.37 -9.52 5.16
N ILE A 163 -4.48 -10.46 5.46
CA ILE A 163 -3.26 -10.71 4.68
C ILE A 163 -3.56 -11.01 3.21
N TYR A 164 -4.66 -11.70 2.91
CA TYR A 164 -5.05 -12.00 1.54
C TYR A 164 -5.44 -10.74 0.74
N ALA A 165 -5.99 -9.72 1.42
CA ALA A 165 -6.26 -8.43 0.79
C ALA A 165 -4.95 -7.73 0.39
N ILE A 166 -3.91 -7.81 1.22
CA ILE A 166 -2.59 -7.24 0.95
C ILE A 166 -1.94 -7.95 -0.24
N VAL A 167 -2.00 -9.28 -0.28
CA VAL A 167 -1.47 -10.08 -1.40
C VAL A 167 -2.19 -9.75 -2.70
N LEU A 168 -3.54 -9.67 -2.66
CA LEU A 168 -4.33 -9.28 -3.83
C LEU A 168 -3.96 -7.86 -4.30
N ALA A 169 -3.81 -6.92 -3.38
CA ALA A 169 -3.38 -5.55 -3.72
C ALA A 169 -2.01 -5.55 -4.42
N GLY A 170 -1.05 -6.35 -3.93
CA GLY A 170 0.25 -6.52 -4.57
C GLY A 170 0.13 -7.09 -5.99
N PHE A 171 -0.70 -8.10 -6.19
CA PHE A 171 -0.95 -8.68 -7.51
C PHE A 171 -1.61 -7.66 -8.46
N LEU A 172 -2.63 -6.95 -8.02
CA LEU A 172 -3.28 -5.90 -8.81
C LEU A 172 -2.31 -4.78 -9.18
N MET A 173 -1.35 -4.47 -8.31
CA MET A 173 -0.30 -3.49 -8.57
C MET A 173 0.67 -3.96 -9.66
N LEU A 174 0.98 -5.27 -9.73
CA LEU A 174 1.73 -5.85 -10.85
C LEU A 174 0.93 -5.78 -12.16
N CYS A 175 -0.36 -6.08 -12.12
CA CYS A 175 -1.24 -5.90 -13.29
C CYS A 175 -1.30 -4.43 -13.74
N ALA A 176 -1.38 -3.49 -12.79
CA ALA A 176 -1.33 -2.07 -13.08
C ALA A 176 -0.01 -1.66 -13.75
N SER A 177 1.12 -2.23 -13.32
CA SER A 177 2.43 -1.96 -13.94
C SER A 177 2.47 -2.33 -15.42
N VAL A 178 1.84 -3.45 -15.79
CA VAL A 178 1.68 -3.86 -17.19
C VAL A 178 0.75 -2.89 -17.93
N SER A 179 -0.37 -2.50 -17.31
CA SER A 179 -1.33 -1.56 -17.91
C SER A 179 -0.71 -0.21 -18.23
N VAL A 180 0.20 0.28 -17.40
CA VAL A 180 0.94 1.54 -17.65
C VAL A 180 1.73 1.50 -18.95
N LEU A 181 2.22 0.35 -19.39
CA LEU A 181 2.97 0.21 -20.64
C LEU A 181 2.13 0.56 -21.88
N PHE A 182 0.82 0.43 -21.80
CA PHE A 182 -0.11 0.79 -22.89
C PHE A 182 -0.54 2.26 -22.87
N VAL A 183 -0.21 3.01 -21.81
CA VAL A 183 -0.55 4.43 -21.72
C VAL A 183 0.31 5.24 -22.67
N TYR A 184 -0.31 6.12 -23.46
CA TYR A 184 0.40 7.08 -24.31
C TYR A 184 0.86 8.29 -23.50
N ASP A 185 2.17 8.58 -23.48
CA ASP A 185 2.77 9.75 -22.82
C ASP A 185 3.40 10.69 -23.85
N PRO A 186 2.66 11.71 -24.36
CA PRO A 186 3.17 12.67 -25.34
C PRO A 186 4.25 13.59 -24.77
N GLY A 187 4.39 13.65 -23.43
CA GLY A 187 5.43 14.46 -22.79
C GLY A 187 6.81 13.79 -22.77
N ALA A 188 6.89 12.49 -23.03
CA ALA A 188 8.15 11.76 -23.05
C ALA A 188 9.09 12.25 -24.16
N SER A 189 8.56 12.58 -25.34
CA SER A 189 9.33 13.10 -26.48
C SER A 189 9.93 14.49 -26.23
N LYS A 190 9.25 15.33 -25.44
CA LYS A 190 9.73 16.66 -25.08
C LYS A 190 10.84 16.66 -24.02
N LEU A 191 10.97 15.58 -23.26
CA LEU A 191 12.04 15.43 -22.26
C LEU A 191 13.33 14.87 -22.88
N ALA A 192 13.22 14.10 -23.96
CA ALA A 192 14.36 13.51 -24.66
C ALA A 192 15.04 14.51 -25.63
N SER A 193 14.41 15.64 -25.94
CA SER A 193 14.92 16.67 -26.88
C SER A 193 15.60 17.87 -26.19
N LYS A 194 15.78 17.84 -24.88
CA LYS A 194 16.52 18.82 -24.07
C LYS A 194 17.70 18.14 -23.37
#